data_cbf004d197d2d0bfe24c75d536877963
#
_entry.id   cbf004d197d2d0bfe24c75d536877963
#
_cell.length_a   1.000
_cell.length_b   1.000
_cell.length_c   1.000
_cell.angle_alpha   90.00
_cell.angle_beta   90.00
_cell.angle_gamma   90.00
#
_symmetry.space_group_name_H-M   'P 1'
#
loop_
_entity.id
_entity.type
_entity.pdbx_description
1 polymer ?
#
loop_
_entity_poly.entity_id
_entity_poly.type
_entity_poly.pdbx_seq_one_letter_code
_entity_poly.pdbx_strand_id
1 'polypeptide(L)'
;LPQAQGDTFGFTVMETVVAARFPYQTGYLGDSADDIEKAVSALKRLEVFQLAERDIRTLSGGERQRVAVAALLAQDTPLMLLDEPASALDLSHQASLLGLIRELCRGQNKAVVMIVHDLNMAWDVASHVLLLHGNGLWKAGKREGMMCTEKLSECLQFPVQTVLHGDRTVFVSY
;
A
#
# COMPACT_ATOMS: atom_id res chain seq x y z
N LEU A 1 23.28 28.09 -13.79
CA LEU A 1 22.08 28.21 -12.96
C LEU A 1 22.36 27.49 -11.65
N PRO A 2 22.41 28.19 -10.51
CA PRO A 2 22.51 27.52 -9.22
C PRO A 2 21.24 26.69 -9.04
N GLN A 3 21.40 25.38 -8.77
CA GLN A 3 20.32 24.58 -8.22
C GLN A 3 19.96 25.22 -6.88
N ALA A 4 18.80 25.85 -6.82
CA ALA A 4 18.21 26.27 -5.57
C ALA A 4 17.97 24.99 -4.76
N GLN A 5 18.83 24.69 -3.81
CA GLN A 5 18.48 23.90 -2.66
C GLN A 5 17.45 24.74 -1.90
N GLY A 6 16.18 24.58 -2.27
CA GLY A 6 15.12 25.11 -1.44
C GLY A 6 15.26 24.45 -0.07
N ASP A 7 15.38 25.24 0.98
CA ASP A 7 15.18 24.85 2.36
C ASP A 7 13.74 24.36 2.49
N THR A 8 13.51 23.14 2.04
CA THR A 8 12.27 22.42 2.34
C THR A 8 12.38 22.08 3.82
N PHE A 9 11.57 22.74 4.65
CA PHE A 9 11.40 22.40 6.05
C PHE A 9 11.20 20.88 6.16
N GLY A 10 12.13 20.23 6.90
CA GLY A 10 12.04 18.80 7.12
C GLY A 10 10.91 18.52 8.09
N PHE A 11 9.91 17.79 7.65
CA PHE A 11 8.87 17.28 8.54
C PHE A 11 9.35 16.00 9.21
N THR A 12 9.01 15.85 10.48
CA THR A 12 9.17 14.58 11.18
C THR A 12 8.17 13.55 10.63
N VAL A 13 8.45 12.28 10.90
CA VAL A 13 7.52 11.19 10.58
C VAL A 13 6.16 11.42 11.24
N MET A 14 6.15 11.84 12.52
CA MET A 14 4.92 12.13 13.26
C MET A 14 4.12 13.25 12.58
N GLU A 15 4.75 14.39 12.30
CA GLU A 15 4.09 15.51 11.62
C GLU A 15 3.51 15.10 10.26
N THR A 16 4.25 14.28 9.49
CA THR A 16 3.78 13.77 8.20
C THR A 16 2.52 12.92 8.33
N VAL A 17 2.46 12.05 9.34
CA VAL A 17 1.31 11.15 9.53
C VAL A 17 0.12 11.89 10.12
N VAL A 18 0.35 12.83 11.04
CA VAL A 18 -0.71 13.69 11.58
C VAL A 18 -1.29 14.59 10.50
N ALA A 19 -0.47 15.12 9.58
CA ALA A 19 -0.94 15.93 8.46
C ALA A 19 -1.95 15.19 7.55
N ALA A 20 -1.91 13.86 7.50
CA ALA A 20 -2.91 13.07 6.77
C ALA A 20 -4.32 13.18 7.37
N ARG A 21 -4.43 13.66 8.61
CA ARG A 21 -5.70 13.92 9.32
C ARG A 21 -6.32 15.28 8.99
N PHE A 22 -5.61 16.14 8.24
CA PHE A 22 -6.07 17.48 7.87
C PHE A 22 -7.54 17.55 7.40
N PRO A 23 -8.08 16.60 6.59
CA PRO A 23 -9.48 16.63 6.17
C PRO A 23 -10.49 16.56 7.31
N TYR A 24 -10.09 16.14 8.51
CA TYR A 24 -10.96 15.99 9.68
C TYR A 24 -10.78 17.11 10.71
N GLN A 25 -9.81 17.99 10.50
CA GLN A 25 -9.57 19.12 11.41
C GLN A 25 -10.70 20.14 11.25
N THR A 26 -11.35 20.46 12.37
CA THR A 26 -12.40 21.48 12.44
C THR A 26 -11.82 22.74 13.11
N GLY A 27 -11.33 23.69 12.27
CA GLY A 27 -10.89 25.00 12.73
C GLY A 27 -9.38 25.20 12.82
N TYR A 28 -8.97 26.38 13.31
CA TYR A 28 -7.56 26.82 13.38
C TYR A 28 -6.79 26.34 14.65
N LEU A 29 -7.33 25.43 15.43
CA LEU A 29 -6.80 25.08 16.76
C LEU A 29 -5.72 23.99 16.77
N GLY A 30 -5.21 23.57 15.59
CA GLY A 30 -4.17 22.54 15.51
C GLY A 30 -4.72 21.11 15.62
N ASP A 31 -3.81 20.14 15.76
CA ASP A 31 -4.13 18.72 15.79
C ASP A 31 -4.88 18.35 17.07
N SER A 32 -5.97 17.60 16.95
CA SER A 32 -6.71 17.09 18.09
C SER A 32 -5.98 15.90 18.75
N ALA A 33 -6.31 15.61 20.00
CA ALA A 33 -5.80 14.43 20.69
C ALA A 33 -6.18 13.13 19.94
N ASP A 34 -7.36 13.07 19.31
CA ASP A 34 -7.81 11.94 18.48
C ASP A 34 -6.95 11.79 17.22
N ASP A 35 -6.57 12.89 16.56
CA ASP A 35 -5.70 12.85 15.38
C ASP A 35 -4.31 12.32 15.71
N ILE A 36 -3.75 12.76 16.84
CA ILE A 36 -2.46 12.26 17.35
C ILE A 36 -2.56 10.78 17.71
N GLU A 37 -3.62 10.36 18.39
CA GLU A 37 -3.83 8.95 18.76
C GLU A 37 -3.92 8.05 17.53
N LYS A 38 -4.66 8.45 16.50
CA LYS A 38 -4.76 7.72 15.23
C LYS A 38 -3.42 7.65 14.49
N ALA A 39 -2.66 8.73 14.47
CA ALA A 39 -1.31 8.74 13.90
C ALA A 39 -0.36 7.79 14.63
N VAL A 40 -0.34 7.83 15.97
CA VAL A 40 0.46 6.91 16.80
C VAL A 40 0.06 5.46 16.57
N SER A 41 -1.24 5.17 16.55
CA SER A 41 -1.76 3.83 16.27
C SER A 41 -1.32 3.32 14.90
N ALA A 42 -1.41 4.14 13.86
CA ALA A 42 -0.99 3.81 12.50
C ALA A 42 0.51 3.53 12.45
N LEU A 43 1.36 4.38 13.04
CA LEU A 43 2.81 4.19 13.09
C LEU A 43 3.21 2.90 13.81
N LYS A 44 2.52 2.55 14.90
CA LYS A 44 2.75 1.28 15.63
C LYS A 44 2.38 0.06 14.78
N ARG A 45 1.25 0.11 14.07
CA ARG A 45 0.80 -1.00 13.20
C ARG A 45 1.75 -1.26 12.02
N LEU A 46 2.46 -0.24 11.56
CA LEU A 46 3.48 -0.34 10.51
C LEU A 46 4.91 -0.52 11.07
N GLU A 47 5.07 -0.68 12.38
CA GLU A 47 6.36 -0.90 13.04
C GLU A 47 7.39 0.22 12.75
N VAL A 48 6.92 1.47 12.69
CA VAL A 48 7.77 2.66 12.44
C VAL A 48 7.62 3.76 13.48
N PHE A 49 6.93 3.48 14.60
CA PHE A 49 6.73 4.46 15.65
C PHE A 49 8.05 4.96 16.28
N GLN A 50 9.06 4.12 16.36
CA GLN A 50 10.41 4.48 16.84
C GLN A 50 11.10 5.51 15.96
N LEU A 51 10.58 5.79 14.76
CA LEU A 51 11.09 6.80 13.83
C LEU A 51 10.31 8.12 13.91
N ALA A 52 9.34 8.25 14.83
CA ALA A 52 8.37 9.35 14.89
C ALA A 52 9.03 10.74 14.85
N GLU A 53 10.14 10.94 15.56
CA GLU A 53 10.89 12.19 15.64
C GLU A 53 11.93 12.39 14.56
N ARG A 54 12.12 11.39 13.66
CA ARG A 54 13.10 11.49 12.57
C ARG A 54 12.54 12.30 11.41
N ASP A 55 13.43 13.04 10.76
CA ASP A 55 13.15 13.71 9.49
C ASP A 55 12.86 12.65 8.40
N ILE A 56 11.70 12.78 7.72
CA ILE A 56 11.27 11.83 6.67
C ILE A 56 12.29 11.68 5.54
N ARG A 57 13.11 12.70 5.28
CA ARG A 57 14.17 12.68 4.26
C ARG A 57 15.31 11.74 4.60
N THR A 58 15.50 11.42 5.89
CA THR A 58 16.58 10.55 6.38
C THR A 58 16.22 9.08 6.39
N LEU A 59 14.98 8.74 6.01
CA LEU A 59 14.47 7.38 6.01
C LEU A 59 14.98 6.59 4.80
N SER A 60 15.19 5.30 5.00
CA SER A 60 15.36 4.33 3.92
C SER A 60 14.09 4.24 3.05
N GLY A 61 14.19 3.67 1.84
CA GLY A 61 13.04 3.46 0.96
C GLY A 61 11.92 2.66 1.62
N GLY A 62 12.25 1.57 2.30
CA GLY A 62 11.27 0.73 2.99
C GLY A 62 10.63 1.42 4.21
N GLU A 63 11.42 2.16 5.01
CA GLU A 63 10.86 2.96 6.12
C GLU A 63 9.91 4.03 5.61
N ARG A 64 10.29 4.74 4.54
CA ARG A 64 9.46 5.77 3.91
C ARG A 64 8.16 5.18 3.37
N GLN A 65 8.21 4.01 2.75
CA GLN A 65 7.03 3.30 2.25
C GLN A 65 6.06 2.93 3.38
N ARG A 66 6.57 2.41 4.50
CA ARG A 66 5.75 2.09 5.68
C ARG A 66 5.14 3.35 6.30
N VAL A 67 5.88 4.44 6.38
CA VAL A 67 5.35 5.74 6.85
C VAL A 67 4.25 6.26 5.93
N ALA A 68 4.40 6.14 4.61
CA ALA A 68 3.36 6.53 3.65
C ALA A 68 2.07 5.71 3.83
N VAL A 69 2.19 4.38 4.05
CA VAL A 69 1.03 3.54 4.36
C VAL A 69 0.43 3.89 5.73
N ALA A 70 1.26 4.22 6.74
CA ALA A 70 0.77 4.68 8.05
C ALA A 70 -0.04 5.98 7.92
N ALA A 71 0.39 6.93 7.09
CA ALA A 71 -0.35 8.16 6.81
C ALA A 71 -1.73 7.86 6.19
N LEU A 72 -1.81 6.96 5.20
CA LEU A 72 -3.08 6.52 4.63
C LEU A 72 -3.97 5.81 5.65
N LEU A 73 -3.39 5.00 6.53
CA LEU A 73 -4.13 4.33 7.59
C LEU A 73 -4.68 5.33 8.61
N ALA A 74 -3.88 6.32 9.01
CA ALA A 74 -4.28 7.39 9.91
C ALA A 74 -5.40 8.25 9.31
N GLN A 75 -5.44 8.45 7.99
CA GLN A 75 -6.51 9.16 7.30
C GLN A 75 -7.88 8.50 7.51
N ASP A 76 -7.91 7.19 7.81
CA ASP A 76 -9.12 6.45 8.23
C ASP A 76 -10.29 6.51 7.24
N THR A 77 -10.00 6.56 5.94
CA THR A 77 -11.02 6.54 4.87
C THR A 77 -11.61 5.14 4.66
N PRO A 78 -12.87 5.02 4.18
CA PRO A 78 -13.48 3.74 3.83
C PRO A 78 -12.83 3.09 2.60
N LEU A 79 -12.20 3.88 1.72
CA LEU A 79 -11.49 3.42 0.52
C LEU A 79 -10.03 3.87 0.59
N MET A 80 -9.10 2.94 0.39
CA MET A 80 -7.67 3.21 0.28
C MET A 80 -7.18 2.86 -1.13
N LEU A 81 -6.35 3.74 -1.71
CA LEU A 81 -5.70 3.53 -2.99
C LEU A 81 -4.19 3.39 -2.76
N LEU A 82 -3.62 2.28 -3.17
CA LEU A 82 -2.21 1.96 -2.97
C LEU A 82 -1.54 1.69 -4.32
N ASP A 83 -0.45 2.37 -4.59
CA ASP A 83 0.37 2.15 -5.77
C ASP A 83 1.67 1.46 -5.35
N GLU A 84 1.85 0.20 -5.74
CA GLU A 84 2.99 -0.66 -5.42
C GLU A 84 3.45 -0.59 -3.95
N PRO A 85 2.57 -0.76 -2.95
CA PRO A 85 2.90 -0.45 -1.57
C PRO A 85 3.96 -1.37 -0.95
N ALA A 86 4.32 -2.45 -1.61
CA ALA A 86 5.27 -3.46 -1.13
C ALA A 86 6.60 -3.48 -1.91
N SER A 87 6.75 -2.67 -2.97
CA SER A 87 7.90 -2.75 -3.90
C SER A 87 9.27 -2.48 -3.24
N ALA A 88 9.31 -1.61 -2.23
CA ALA A 88 10.53 -1.25 -1.50
C ALA A 88 10.73 -2.02 -0.18
N LEU A 89 9.89 -3.02 0.11
CA LEU A 89 9.90 -3.77 1.36
C LEU A 89 10.60 -5.13 1.20
N ASP A 90 11.27 -5.57 2.25
CA ASP A 90 11.70 -6.97 2.35
C ASP A 90 10.53 -7.92 2.59
N LEU A 91 10.77 -9.22 2.45
CA LEU A 91 9.73 -10.25 2.52
C LEU A 91 8.94 -10.22 3.83
N SER A 92 9.59 -9.92 4.97
CA SER A 92 8.91 -9.91 6.27
C SER A 92 7.94 -8.74 6.38
N HIS A 93 8.37 -7.54 5.97
CA HIS A 93 7.53 -6.36 5.95
C HIS A 93 6.44 -6.42 4.87
N GLN A 94 6.70 -7.07 3.72
CA GLN A 94 5.66 -7.37 2.74
C GLN A 94 4.56 -8.23 3.35
N ALA A 95 4.91 -9.33 4.03
CA ALA A 95 3.95 -10.22 4.66
C ALA A 95 3.12 -9.50 5.74
N SER A 96 3.75 -8.67 6.57
CA SER A 96 3.09 -7.85 7.58
C SER A 96 2.09 -6.87 6.95
N LEU A 97 2.50 -6.15 5.89
CA LEU A 97 1.63 -5.22 5.17
C LEU A 97 0.42 -5.93 4.54
N LEU A 98 0.62 -7.06 3.89
CA LEU A 98 -0.46 -7.83 3.28
C LEU A 98 -1.42 -8.41 4.33
N GLY A 99 -0.89 -8.82 5.49
CA GLY A 99 -1.69 -9.22 6.66
C GLY A 99 -2.59 -8.08 7.14
N LEU A 100 -2.02 -6.88 7.29
CA LEU A 100 -2.75 -5.67 7.67
C LEU A 100 -3.87 -5.32 6.66
N ILE A 101 -3.59 -5.35 5.37
CA ILE A 101 -4.59 -5.08 4.33
C ILE A 101 -5.76 -6.07 4.42
N ARG A 102 -5.49 -7.36 4.60
CA ARG A 102 -6.55 -8.37 4.79
C ARG A 102 -7.40 -8.10 6.03
N GLU A 103 -6.77 -7.72 7.15
CA GLU A 103 -7.46 -7.36 8.38
C GLU A 103 -8.40 -6.16 8.19
N LEU A 104 -7.91 -5.09 7.54
CA LEU A 104 -8.70 -3.90 7.24
C LEU A 104 -9.94 -4.21 6.40
N CYS A 105 -9.77 -5.03 5.36
CA CYS A 105 -10.87 -5.40 4.48
C CYS A 105 -11.91 -6.32 5.16
N ARG A 106 -11.46 -7.24 6.04
CA ARG A 106 -12.35 -8.22 6.67
C ARG A 106 -12.98 -7.72 7.96
N GLY A 107 -12.21 -6.99 8.78
CA GLY A 107 -12.60 -6.61 10.13
C GLY A 107 -13.15 -5.20 10.26
N GLN A 108 -12.76 -4.28 9.38
CA GLN A 108 -13.11 -2.86 9.50
C GLN A 108 -13.96 -2.33 8.34
N ASN A 109 -14.49 -3.23 7.50
CA ASN A 109 -15.34 -2.88 6.35
C ASN A 109 -14.69 -1.82 5.41
N LYS A 110 -13.37 -1.86 5.27
CA LYS A 110 -12.63 -0.99 4.35
C LYS A 110 -12.44 -1.67 3.00
N ALA A 111 -12.45 -0.88 1.94
CA ALA A 111 -12.07 -1.29 0.60
C ALA A 111 -10.64 -0.83 0.28
N VAL A 112 -9.85 -1.71 -0.33
CA VAL A 112 -8.50 -1.37 -0.80
C VAL A 112 -8.41 -1.67 -2.29
N VAL A 113 -7.99 -0.69 -3.07
CA VAL A 113 -7.58 -0.86 -4.47
C VAL A 113 -6.07 -0.72 -4.50
N MET A 114 -5.38 -1.72 -5.05
CA MET A 114 -3.92 -1.78 -5.03
C MET A 114 -3.39 -2.12 -6.42
N ILE A 115 -2.41 -1.35 -6.89
CA ILE A 115 -1.62 -1.70 -8.08
C ILE A 115 -0.46 -2.57 -7.61
N VAL A 116 -0.28 -3.72 -8.26
CA VAL A 116 0.82 -4.65 -7.99
C VAL A 116 1.34 -5.26 -9.29
N HIS A 117 2.63 -5.54 -9.35
CA HIS A 117 3.26 -6.25 -10.47
C HIS A 117 3.51 -7.74 -10.16
N ASP A 118 3.59 -8.11 -8.89
CA ASP A 118 3.75 -9.50 -8.48
C ASP A 118 2.41 -10.24 -8.49
N LEU A 119 2.28 -11.19 -9.42
CA LEU A 119 1.08 -12.01 -9.58
C LEU A 119 0.80 -12.89 -8.35
N ASN A 120 1.84 -13.39 -7.70
CA ASN A 120 1.69 -14.24 -6.53
C ASN A 120 1.18 -13.41 -5.34
N MET A 121 1.70 -12.18 -5.17
CA MET A 121 1.19 -11.24 -4.19
C MET A 121 -0.28 -10.88 -4.46
N ALA A 122 -0.63 -10.57 -5.72
CA ALA A 122 -2.00 -10.27 -6.12
C ALA A 122 -2.93 -11.46 -5.80
N TRP A 123 -2.51 -12.68 -6.12
CA TRP A 123 -3.27 -13.89 -5.82
C TRP A 123 -3.53 -14.07 -4.32
N ASP A 124 -2.52 -13.81 -3.51
CA ASP A 124 -2.63 -14.00 -2.07
C ASP A 124 -3.60 -13.03 -1.38
N VAL A 125 -3.76 -11.79 -1.88
CA VAL A 125 -4.53 -10.76 -1.16
C VAL A 125 -5.84 -10.36 -1.82
N ALA A 126 -5.92 -10.43 -3.15
CA ALA A 126 -7.07 -9.90 -3.87
C ALA A 126 -8.30 -10.79 -3.72
N SER A 127 -9.47 -10.19 -3.56
CA SER A 127 -10.77 -10.84 -3.77
C SER A 127 -11.26 -10.67 -5.22
N HIS A 128 -10.93 -9.53 -5.82
CA HIS A 128 -11.25 -9.16 -7.20
C HIS A 128 -9.99 -8.62 -7.88
N VAL A 129 -9.93 -8.77 -9.19
CA VAL A 129 -8.80 -8.32 -10.01
C VAL A 129 -9.31 -7.53 -11.19
N LEU A 130 -8.64 -6.42 -11.47
CA LEU A 130 -8.79 -5.63 -12.68
C LEU A 130 -7.50 -5.79 -13.50
N LEU A 131 -7.62 -6.37 -14.69
CA LEU A 131 -6.54 -6.47 -15.66
C LEU A 131 -6.64 -5.31 -16.64
N LEU A 132 -5.56 -4.55 -16.77
CA LEU A 132 -5.45 -3.42 -17.70
C LEU A 132 -4.57 -3.82 -18.87
N HIS A 133 -5.13 -3.78 -20.08
CA HIS A 133 -4.39 -4.09 -21.30
C HIS A 133 -3.78 -2.82 -21.91
N GLY A 134 -2.62 -2.93 -22.54
CA GLY A 134 -1.90 -1.80 -23.12
C GLY A 134 -2.64 -1.01 -24.21
N ASN A 135 -3.74 -1.56 -24.75
CA ASN A 135 -4.60 -0.93 -25.75
C ASN A 135 -5.83 -0.20 -25.16
N GLY A 136 -5.86 0.03 -23.84
CA GLY A 136 -6.97 0.67 -23.14
C GLY A 136 -8.16 -0.27 -22.84
N LEU A 137 -8.10 -1.54 -23.21
CA LEU A 137 -9.09 -2.52 -22.79
C LEU A 137 -8.84 -2.95 -21.34
N TRP A 138 -9.89 -3.35 -20.67
CA TRP A 138 -9.81 -3.86 -19.31
C TRP A 138 -10.78 -5.03 -19.09
N LYS A 139 -10.43 -5.89 -18.17
CA LYS A 139 -11.28 -7.01 -17.71
C LYS A 139 -11.25 -7.03 -16.19
N ALA A 140 -12.41 -7.17 -15.55
CA ALA A 140 -12.53 -7.24 -14.10
C ALA A 140 -13.41 -8.39 -13.65
N GLY A 141 -13.15 -8.91 -12.46
CA GLY A 141 -13.95 -9.99 -11.89
C GLY A 141 -13.32 -10.59 -10.63
N LYS A 142 -13.90 -11.68 -10.15
CA LYS A 142 -13.33 -12.45 -9.04
C LYS A 142 -11.94 -12.95 -9.39
N ARG A 143 -11.04 -12.97 -8.41
CA ARG A 143 -9.64 -13.39 -8.55
C ARG A 143 -9.49 -14.69 -9.33
N GLU A 144 -10.23 -15.74 -8.95
CA GLU A 144 -10.12 -17.07 -9.55
C GLU A 144 -10.46 -17.08 -11.05
N GLY A 145 -11.42 -16.26 -11.45
CA GLY A 145 -11.85 -16.15 -12.85
C GLY A 145 -11.00 -15.19 -13.67
N MET A 146 -10.23 -14.33 -13.05
CA MET A 146 -9.38 -13.33 -13.74
C MET A 146 -7.92 -13.75 -13.81
N MET A 147 -7.40 -14.42 -12.77
CA MET A 147 -6.00 -14.84 -12.70
C MET A 147 -5.81 -16.26 -13.20
N CYS A 148 -6.29 -16.54 -14.41
CA CYS A 148 -6.00 -17.79 -15.14
C CYS A 148 -4.90 -17.55 -16.20
N THR A 149 -4.21 -18.62 -16.56
CA THR A 149 -3.07 -18.61 -17.51
C THR A 149 -3.39 -17.83 -18.78
N GLU A 150 -4.56 -18.07 -19.38
CA GLU A 150 -4.94 -17.48 -20.68
C GLU A 150 -5.09 -15.95 -20.58
N LYS A 151 -5.84 -15.48 -19.58
CA LYS A 151 -6.12 -14.05 -19.41
C LYS A 151 -4.88 -13.27 -18.98
N LEU A 152 -4.05 -13.86 -18.11
CA LEU A 152 -2.80 -13.24 -17.68
C LEU A 152 -1.82 -13.15 -18.85
N SER A 153 -1.66 -14.23 -19.64
CA SER A 153 -0.77 -14.22 -20.80
C SER A 153 -1.24 -13.23 -21.87
N GLU A 154 -2.56 -13.13 -22.09
CA GLU A 154 -3.15 -12.14 -23.00
C GLU A 154 -2.88 -10.71 -22.53
N CYS A 155 -3.13 -10.44 -21.24
CA CYS A 155 -2.98 -9.11 -20.68
C CYS A 155 -1.52 -8.64 -20.66
N LEU A 156 -0.61 -9.50 -20.22
CA LEU A 156 0.81 -9.18 -20.08
C LEU A 156 1.58 -9.30 -21.39
N GLN A 157 0.98 -9.87 -22.45
CA GLN A 157 1.61 -10.18 -23.72
C GLN A 157 2.88 -11.05 -23.55
N PHE A 158 2.86 -11.89 -22.52
CA PHE A 158 3.96 -12.75 -22.13
C PHE A 158 3.41 -14.05 -21.53
N PRO A 159 4.00 -15.23 -21.85
CA PRO A 159 3.49 -16.51 -21.36
C PRO A 159 3.63 -16.60 -19.83
N VAL A 160 2.49 -16.81 -19.18
CA VAL A 160 2.38 -17.07 -17.75
C VAL A 160 1.83 -18.47 -17.57
N GLN A 161 2.39 -19.24 -16.67
CA GLN A 161 1.88 -20.57 -16.29
C GLN A 161 1.45 -20.57 -14.84
N THR A 162 0.40 -21.33 -14.57
CA THR A 162 -0.06 -21.59 -13.22
C THR A 162 0.43 -22.96 -12.78
N VAL A 163 1.17 -23.00 -11.67
CA VAL A 163 1.71 -24.22 -11.08
C VAL A 163 1.11 -24.41 -9.69
N LEU A 164 0.70 -25.64 -9.37
CA LEU A 164 0.29 -26.01 -8.03
C LEU A 164 1.53 -26.50 -7.25
N HIS A 165 1.85 -25.83 -6.16
CA HIS A 165 2.87 -26.26 -5.21
C HIS A 165 2.20 -26.58 -3.87
N GLY A 166 1.91 -27.86 -3.61
CA GLY A 166 1.01 -28.27 -2.55
C GLY A 166 -0.39 -27.69 -2.77
N ASP A 167 -0.93 -27.01 -1.78
CA ASP A 167 -2.24 -26.32 -1.87
C ASP A 167 -2.15 -24.88 -2.38
N ARG A 168 -0.96 -24.42 -2.77
CA ARG A 168 -0.73 -23.04 -3.23
C ARG A 168 -0.68 -22.97 -4.75
N THR A 169 -1.43 -22.02 -5.29
CA THR A 169 -1.30 -21.59 -6.70
C THR A 169 -0.13 -20.63 -6.81
N VAL A 170 0.80 -20.90 -7.72
CA VAL A 170 1.97 -20.07 -8.01
C VAL A 170 1.99 -19.73 -9.50
N PHE A 171 2.24 -18.47 -9.80
CA PHE A 171 2.39 -17.98 -11.17
C PHE A 171 3.88 -17.87 -11.50
N VAL A 172 4.27 -18.47 -12.62
CA VAL A 172 5.63 -18.44 -13.13
C VAL A 172 5.63 -17.94 -14.57
N SER A 173 6.67 -17.21 -14.94
CA SER A 173 6.94 -16.73 -16.29
C SER A 173 8.22 -17.38 -16.82
N TYR A 174 8.24 -17.71 -18.13
CA TYR A 174 9.38 -18.35 -18.79
C TYR A 174 9.95 -17.45 -19.88
#